data_b4f41600deb4785f5c3d69ab4edb42b0
#
_entry.id   b4f41600deb4785f5c3d69ab4edb42b0
#
_cell.length_a   1.000
_cell.length_b   1.000
_cell.length_c   1.000
_cell.angle_alpha   90.00
_cell.angle_beta   90.00
_cell.angle_gamma   90.00
#
_symmetry.space_group_name_H-M   'P 1'
#
loop_
_entity.id
_entity.type
_entity.pdbx_description
1 polymer ?
#
loop_
_entity_poly.entity_id
_entity_poly.type
_entity_poly.pdbx_seq_one_letter_code
_entity_poly.pdbx_strand_id
1 'polypeptide(L)'
;MKSSVTLLMAIHCHQPVGNFDFVFEEAFAKAYEPFLDVLERHPSVHLALHYSGCLLDWLTEHRMAFLSRVRALVARGQVEVLASGYYEPILPLIPEADRQGQIAQMRAVLRRRFHSDAEGLWLTERVWEPDLPSSLARAGIRYTIVDANQFVIAKPWLPTALQVQDESFWDLLGCYATDHAGSSVLLFPASKRLRYWMPFQPVERTLEFLKRIRRDEPVAVTFADDGEKFGLWPKTHHWVYEEGWLDQFFSALERESAWLSTNTFHEYLEAAAPNGCVYLPCGSYEEMLEWSGGSFRNFFTKYPEANAMYQMMLRISRHLQEVRSAECRVQSSMVKRRRGRTNSRLIGRATRELYAGQCNCAYWHGVFGGLYLSHLRRAVYHHLIGAEQLANEAAGQAASVSILDADGDGSEEALLNTPSMGLLIDPAEGGTVTEWNLYGPRINLLDTLSRRYEPYHEKLKAKHA
;
A
#
# COMPACT_ATOMS: atom_id res chain seq x y z
N MET A 1 -32.10 15.40 -20.87
CA MET A 1 -31.13 16.11 -19.99
C MET A 1 -29.98 15.12 -19.73
N LYS A 2 -28.74 15.55 -19.85
CA LYS A 2 -27.59 14.68 -19.50
C LYS A 2 -27.66 14.35 -18.02
N SER A 3 -27.37 13.10 -17.67
CA SER A 3 -27.45 12.59 -16.31
C SER A 3 -26.28 13.06 -15.40
N SER A 4 -26.26 12.60 -14.17
CA SER A 4 -25.29 13.00 -13.15
C SER A 4 -23.90 12.42 -13.38
N VAL A 5 -22.89 13.11 -12.85
CA VAL A 5 -21.52 12.61 -12.67
C VAL A 5 -21.30 12.36 -11.18
N THR A 6 -20.73 11.21 -10.84
CA THR A 6 -20.27 10.92 -9.48
C THR A 6 -18.74 11.02 -9.44
N LEU A 7 -18.21 11.88 -8.59
CA LEU A 7 -16.78 11.92 -8.28
C LEU A 7 -16.53 11.02 -7.06
N LEU A 8 -15.80 9.92 -7.27
CA LEU A 8 -15.32 9.04 -6.21
C LEU A 8 -13.91 9.47 -5.83
N MET A 9 -13.70 9.75 -4.55
CA MET A 9 -12.41 10.22 -4.05
C MET A 9 -11.86 9.25 -2.99
N ALA A 10 -10.60 8.85 -3.13
CA ALA A 10 -9.85 8.11 -2.11
C ALA A 10 -8.57 8.86 -1.76
N ILE A 11 -8.42 9.19 -0.49
CA ILE A 11 -7.25 9.90 0.05
C ILE A 11 -6.42 8.92 0.87
N HIS A 12 -5.19 8.73 0.45
CA HIS A 12 -4.24 7.80 1.04
C HIS A 12 -3.24 8.54 1.92
N CYS A 13 -3.18 8.21 3.19
CA CYS A 13 -2.24 8.77 4.16
C CYS A 13 -1.27 7.68 4.62
N HIS A 14 0.01 7.88 4.36
CA HIS A 14 1.04 6.89 4.60
C HIS A 14 2.26 7.45 5.32
N GLN A 15 2.71 6.71 6.33
CA GLN A 15 4.06 6.88 6.89
C GLN A 15 4.69 5.49 7.03
N PRO A 16 5.94 5.30 6.57
CA PRO A 16 6.60 3.99 6.59
C PRO A 16 7.13 3.62 7.97
N VAL A 17 7.29 2.32 8.18
CA VAL A 17 8.02 1.78 9.32
C VAL A 17 9.45 2.33 9.32
N GLY A 18 9.92 2.83 10.47
CA GLY A 18 11.27 3.39 10.64
C GLY A 18 11.41 4.85 10.25
N ASN A 19 10.32 5.54 9.89
CA ASN A 19 10.36 6.97 9.71
C ASN A 19 10.51 7.70 11.06
N PHE A 20 10.97 8.94 11.03
CA PHE A 20 11.24 9.74 12.25
C PHE A 20 9.95 10.38 12.76
N ASP A 21 9.79 10.48 14.08
CA ASP A 21 8.61 11.06 14.71
C ASP A 21 8.30 12.48 14.23
N PHE A 22 9.32 13.31 14.00
CA PHE A 22 9.10 14.66 13.50
C PHE A 22 8.47 14.70 12.10
N VAL A 23 8.65 13.65 11.27
CA VAL A 23 8.01 13.55 9.95
C VAL A 23 6.52 13.24 10.11
N PHE A 24 6.16 12.37 11.06
CA PHE A 24 4.75 12.11 11.39
C PHE A 24 4.07 13.38 11.91
N GLU A 25 4.74 14.11 12.82
CA GLU A 25 4.23 15.39 13.36
C GLU A 25 4.04 16.44 12.28
N GLU A 26 5.00 16.57 11.35
CA GLU A 26 4.92 17.51 10.25
C GLU A 26 3.78 17.14 9.28
N ALA A 27 3.66 15.86 8.92
CA ALA A 27 2.59 15.38 8.05
C ALA A 27 1.21 15.57 8.70
N PHE A 28 1.09 15.27 9.99
CA PHE A 28 -0.14 15.51 10.74
C PHE A 28 -0.54 16.98 10.72
N ALA A 29 0.37 17.87 11.12
CA ALA A 29 0.09 19.29 11.26
C ALA A 29 -0.16 20.01 9.93
N LYS A 30 0.53 19.58 8.84
CA LYS A 30 0.44 20.26 7.55
C LYS A 30 -0.56 19.66 6.57
N ALA A 31 -0.89 18.37 6.71
CA ALA A 31 -1.74 17.68 5.75
C ALA A 31 -2.97 17.02 6.40
N TYR A 32 -2.81 16.14 7.39
CA TYR A 32 -3.92 15.28 7.83
C TYR A 32 -4.96 16.04 8.64
N GLU A 33 -4.56 16.80 9.64
CA GLU A 33 -5.48 17.56 10.49
C GLU A 33 -6.19 18.68 9.71
N PRO A 34 -5.47 19.55 8.93
CA PRO A 34 -6.12 20.58 8.13
C PRO A 34 -7.07 20.04 7.08
N PHE A 35 -6.77 18.86 6.46
CA PHE A 35 -7.68 18.22 5.52
C PHE A 35 -9.01 17.85 6.20
N LEU A 36 -8.92 17.27 7.40
CA LEU A 36 -10.10 16.90 8.17
C LEU A 36 -10.91 18.12 8.61
N ASP A 37 -10.21 19.21 9.00
CA ASP A 37 -10.85 20.48 9.37
C ASP A 37 -11.70 21.07 8.22
N VAL A 38 -11.18 20.97 7.00
CA VAL A 38 -11.95 21.40 5.82
C VAL A 38 -13.11 20.44 5.57
N LEU A 39 -12.87 19.12 5.56
CA LEU A 39 -13.88 18.12 5.25
C LEU A 39 -15.09 18.19 6.20
N GLU A 40 -14.88 18.47 7.47
CA GLU A 40 -15.95 18.58 8.46
C GLU A 40 -16.91 19.75 8.17
N ARG A 41 -16.44 20.81 7.51
CA ARG A 41 -17.27 21.96 7.11
C ARG A 41 -18.14 21.69 5.88
N HIS A 42 -17.85 20.60 5.15
CA HIS A 42 -18.55 20.22 3.91
C HIS A 42 -19.26 18.86 4.04
N PRO A 43 -20.35 18.76 4.81
CA PRO A 43 -20.97 17.48 5.17
C PRO A 43 -21.59 16.71 3.98
N SER A 44 -21.82 17.37 2.85
CA SER A 44 -22.32 16.73 1.62
C SER A 44 -21.20 16.21 0.71
N VAL A 45 -19.93 16.44 1.05
CA VAL A 45 -18.78 15.87 0.34
C VAL A 45 -18.44 14.52 0.96
N HIS A 46 -18.67 13.44 0.22
CA HIS A 46 -18.39 12.07 0.63
C HIS A 46 -17.10 11.58 -0.04
N LEU A 47 -16.29 10.82 0.70
CA LEU A 47 -15.02 10.26 0.18
C LEU A 47 -14.55 9.05 1.00
N ALA A 48 -13.53 8.36 0.50
CA ALA A 48 -12.82 7.32 1.23
C ALA A 48 -11.50 7.84 1.80
N LEU A 49 -11.16 7.42 3.02
CA LEU A 49 -9.87 7.66 3.66
C LEU A 49 -9.15 6.34 3.89
N HIS A 50 -7.86 6.34 3.64
CA HIS A 50 -6.95 5.28 4.00
C HIS A 50 -5.82 5.81 4.88
N TYR A 51 -5.50 5.09 5.94
CA TYR A 51 -4.33 5.33 6.80
C TYR A 51 -3.54 4.04 6.92
N SER A 52 -2.23 4.08 6.65
CA SER A 52 -1.36 2.93 6.89
C SER A 52 -1.38 2.49 8.35
N GLY A 53 -1.17 1.21 8.63
CA GLY A 53 -1.19 0.70 9.99
C GLY A 53 -0.15 1.34 10.89
N CYS A 54 1.04 1.62 10.36
CA CYS A 54 2.09 2.35 11.07
C CYS A 54 1.60 3.76 11.48
N LEU A 55 0.95 4.48 10.57
CA LEU A 55 0.36 5.78 10.87
C LEU A 55 -0.80 5.66 11.87
N LEU A 56 -1.65 4.64 11.76
CA LEU A 56 -2.73 4.39 12.75
C LEU A 56 -2.19 4.09 14.15
N ASP A 57 -1.07 3.39 14.26
CA ASP A 57 -0.41 3.15 15.54
C ASP A 57 0.07 4.47 16.14
N TRP A 58 0.77 5.30 15.36
CA TRP A 58 1.23 6.61 15.80
C TRP A 58 0.07 7.55 16.17
N LEU A 59 -0.98 7.63 15.33
CA LEU A 59 -2.19 8.41 15.63
C LEU A 59 -2.91 7.92 16.89
N THR A 60 -2.89 6.61 17.13
CA THR A 60 -3.48 6.02 18.33
C THR A 60 -2.74 6.47 19.60
N GLU A 61 -1.42 6.58 19.53
CA GLU A 61 -0.58 6.97 20.65
C GLU A 61 -0.61 8.49 20.90
N HIS A 62 -0.60 9.29 19.83
CA HIS A 62 -0.37 10.73 19.94
C HIS A 62 -1.58 11.61 19.61
N ARG A 63 -2.60 11.10 18.85
CA ARG A 63 -3.69 11.92 18.25
C ARG A 63 -5.06 11.23 18.32
N MET A 64 -5.41 10.66 19.47
CA MET A 64 -6.70 9.97 19.66
C MET A 64 -7.92 10.83 19.36
N ALA A 65 -7.85 12.13 19.62
CA ALA A 65 -8.94 13.07 19.31
C ALA A 65 -9.22 13.12 17.80
N PHE A 66 -8.17 13.14 16.97
CA PHE A 66 -8.27 13.09 15.52
C PHE A 66 -8.99 11.80 15.05
N LEU A 67 -8.59 10.64 15.56
CA LEU A 67 -9.24 9.36 15.22
C LEU A 67 -10.72 9.35 15.64
N SER A 68 -11.08 10.04 16.73
CA SER A 68 -12.47 10.16 17.17
C SER A 68 -13.30 11.03 16.21
N ARG A 69 -12.69 12.08 15.63
CA ARG A 69 -13.32 12.90 14.58
C ARG A 69 -13.55 12.07 13.31
N VAL A 70 -12.53 11.35 12.83
CA VAL A 70 -12.70 10.43 11.67
C VAL A 70 -13.82 9.43 11.92
N ARG A 71 -13.89 8.83 13.12
CA ARG A 71 -14.98 7.92 13.49
C ARG A 71 -16.36 8.59 13.41
N ALA A 72 -16.48 9.86 13.80
CA ALA A 72 -17.73 10.60 13.69
C ALA A 72 -18.15 10.79 12.22
N LEU A 73 -17.18 11.06 11.32
CA LEU A 73 -17.45 11.15 9.87
C LEU A 73 -17.90 9.80 9.29
N VAL A 74 -17.27 8.70 9.71
CA VAL A 74 -17.68 7.34 9.32
C VAL A 74 -19.10 7.03 9.82
N ALA A 75 -19.39 7.35 11.07
CA ALA A 75 -20.70 7.08 11.67
C ALA A 75 -21.85 7.83 10.98
N ARG A 76 -21.59 9.00 10.38
CA ARG A 76 -22.60 9.75 9.60
C ARG A 76 -22.62 9.42 8.11
N GLY A 77 -21.81 8.44 7.66
CA GLY A 77 -21.75 8.00 6.27
C GLY A 77 -20.93 8.89 5.34
N GLN A 78 -20.35 9.99 5.82
CA GLN A 78 -19.56 10.91 4.99
C GLN A 78 -18.23 10.33 4.57
N VAL A 79 -17.64 9.47 5.38
CA VAL A 79 -16.34 8.85 5.13
C VAL A 79 -16.45 7.34 5.16
N GLU A 80 -15.91 6.69 4.13
CA GLU A 80 -15.58 5.28 4.11
C GLU A 80 -14.10 5.10 4.45
N VAL A 81 -13.75 4.11 5.29
CA VAL A 81 -12.35 3.77 5.56
C VAL A 81 -11.93 2.54 4.77
N LEU A 82 -10.82 2.64 4.03
CA LEU A 82 -10.28 1.55 3.22
C LEU A 82 -9.31 0.68 4.05
N ALA A 83 -9.34 -0.62 3.78
CA ALA A 83 -8.31 -1.55 4.26
C ALA A 83 -7.05 -1.47 3.41
N SER A 84 -5.99 -2.16 3.84
CA SER A 84 -4.75 -2.47 3.12
C SER A 84 -4.08 -3.67 3.78
N GLY A 85 -2.91 -4.10 3.33
CA GLY A 85 -1.98 -4.80 4.23
C GLY A 85 -1.57 -3.85 5.35
N TYR A 86 -1.55 -4.32 6.61
CA TYR A 86 -1.42 -3.43 7.78
C TYR A 86 -0.19 -2.51 7.71
N TYR A 87 0.99 -3.06 7.39
CA TYR A 87 2.22 -2.29 7.20
C TYR A 87 2.48 -1.93 5.73
N GLU A 88 1.44 -1.98 4.89
CA GLU A 88 1.51 -1.68 3.46
C GLU A 88 2.59 -2.44 2.69
N PRO A 89 2.60 -3.77 2.76
CA PRO A 89 3.44 -4.55 1.86
C PRO A 89 2.96 -4.39 0.41
N ILE A 90 3.84 -4.62 -0.54
CA ILE A 90 3.42 -4.92 -1.91
C ILE A 90 2.79 -6.31 -1.90
N LEU A 91 1.46 -6.37 -1.92
CA LEU A 91 0.72 -7.62 -1.71
C LEU A 91 1.15 -8.77 -2.63
N PRO A 92 1.41 -8.56 -3.94
CA PRO A 92 1.89 -9.63 -4.80
C PRO A 92 3.24 -10.24 -4.40
N LEU A 93 4.04 -9.53 -3.62
CA LEU A 93 5.39 -9.96 -3.26
C LEU A 93 5.45 -10.78 -1.98
N ILE A 94 4.42 -10.75 -1.16
CA ILE A 94 4.39 -11.50 0.10
C ILE A 94 3.57 -12.80 -0.04
N PRO A 95 3.91 -13.85 0.73
CA PRO A 95 3.16 -15.09 0.73
C PRO A 95 1.68 -14.90 1.08
N GLU A 96 0.82 -15.77 0.55
CA GLU A 96 -0.64 -15.70 0.73
C GLU A 96 -1.05 -15.65 2.21
N ALA A 97 -0.41 -16.43 3.07
CA ALA A 97 -0.71 -16.41 4.50
C ALA A 97 -0.44 -15.05 5.15
N ASP A 98 0.59 -14.34 4.68
CA ASP A 98 0.93 -13.00 5.17
C ASP A 98 -0.02 -11.96 4.59
N ARG A 99 -0.40 -12.08 3.29
CA ARG A 99 -1.45 -11.24 2.68
C ARG A 99 -2.73 -11.27 3.52
N GLN A 100 -3.23 -12.49 3.79
CA GLN A 100 -4.42 -12.70 4.60
C GLN A 100 -4.27 -12.15 6.01
N GLY A 101 -3.13 -12.41 6.66
CA GLY A 101 -2.87 -11.97 8.02
C GLY A 101 -2.79 -10.45 8.16
N GLN A 102 -2.10 -9.77 7.24
CA GLN A 102 -1.98 -8.31 7.25
C GLN A 102 -3.32 -7.61 6.96
N ILE A 103 -4.09 -8.10 5.97
CA ILE A 103 -5.42 -7.55 5.67
C ILE A 103 -6.37 -7.78 6.85
N ALA A 104 -6.36 -8.98 7.44
CA ALA A 104 -7.18 -9.28 8.62
C ALA A 104 -6.82 -8.39 9.82
N GLN A 105 -5.53 -8.09 10.04
CA GLN A 105 -5.07 -7.18 11.09
C GLN A 105 -5.61 -5.76 10.85
N MET A 106 -5.51 -5.24 9.62
CA MET A 106 -6.03 -3.93 9.26
C MET A 106 -7.54 -3.87 9.49
N ARG A 107 -8.32 -4.80 8.95
CA ARG A 107 -9.78 -4.86 9.16
C ARG A 107 -10.17 -4.93 10.63
N ALA A 108 -9.42 -5.68 11.45
CA ALA A 108 -9.66 -5.74 12.89
C ALA A 108 -9.43 -4.40 13.58
N VAL A 109 -8.42 -3.64 13.15
CA VAL A 109 -8.16 -2.28 13.67
C VAL A 109 -9.24 -1.31 13.23
N LEU A 110 -9.66 -1.34 11.96
CA LEU A 110 -10.73 -0.48 11.45
C LEU A 110 -12.07 -0.74 12.15
N ARG A 111 -12.44 -2.01 12.38
CA ARG A 111 -13.64 -2.37 13.17
C ARG A 111 -13.56 -1.82 14.60
N ARG A 112 -12.40 -1.95 15.25
CA ARG A 112 -12.24 -1.48 16.62
C ARG A 112 -12.22 0.04 16.74
N ARG A 113 -11.61 0.75 15.79
CA ARG A 113 -11.41 2.20 15.85
C ARG A 113 -12.57 3.00 15.26
N PHE A 114 -13.11 2.54 14.14
CA PHE A 114 -14.09 3.28 13.36
C PHE A 114 -15.45 2.57 13.28
N HIS A 115 -15.60 1.38 13.88
CA HIS A 115 -16.80 0.54 13.77
C HIS A 115 -17.19 0.22 12.32
N SER A 116 -16.20 0.16 11.43
CA SER A 116 -16.37 -0.11 10.02
C SER A 116 -15.77 -1.46 9.64
N ASP A 117 -16.51 -2.25 8.88
CA ASP A 117 -16.01 -3.49 8.25
C ASP A 117 -15.64 -3.18 6.79
N ALA A 118 -14.42 -2.72 6.59
CA ALA A 118 -13.96 -2.26 5.29
C ALA A 118 -14.06 -3.34 4.21
N GLU A 119 -14.78 -3.04 3.13
CA GLU A 119 -14.92 -3.88 1.93
C GLU A 119 -14.02 -3.41 0.79
N GLY A 120 -13.54 -2.17 0.84
CA GLY A 120 -12.58 -1.59 -0.08
C GLY A 120 -11.16 -1.71 0.41
N LEU A 121 -10.21 -1.82 -0.52
CA LEU A 121 -8.78 -1.92 -0.21
C LEU A 121 -7.97 -0.90 -1.01
N TRP A 122 -7.11 -0.16 -0.32
CA TRP A 122 -6.01 0.56 -0.95
C TRP A 122 -4.92 -0.43 -1.32
N LEU A 123 -4.65 -0.54 -2.61
CA LEU A 123 -3.59 -1.41 -3.13
C LEU A 123 -2.27 -0.65 -3.11
N THR A 124 -1.36 -1.07 -2.24
CA THR A 124 -0.05 -0.44 -2.04
C THR A 124 0.69 -0.27 -3.36
N GLU A 125 1.10 0.96 -3.66
CA GLU A 125 1.75 1.35 -4.92
C GLU A 125 0.97 0.95 -6.18
N ARG A 126 -0.32 0.61 -6.02
CA ARG A 126 -1.20 0.08 -7.08
C ARG A 126 -0.56 -1.08 -7.86
N VAL A 127 0.34 -1.82 -7.21
CA VAL A 127 0.99 -2.99 -7.82
C VAL A 127 -0.03 -4.12 -7.91
N TRP A 128 -0.41 -4.41 -9.14
CA TRP A 128 -1.38 -5.42 -9.48
C TRP A 128 -0.71 -6.64 -10.10
N GLU A 129 -1.15 -7.83 -9.69
CA GLU A 129 -0.87 -9.11 -10.37
C GLU A 129 -2.19 -9.90 -10.52
N PRO A 130 -2.34 -10.72 -11.58
CA PRO A 130 -3.61 -11.37 -11.93
C PRO A 130 -4.15 -12.36 -10.89
N ASP A 131 -3.34 -12.83 -9.94
CA ASP A 131 -3.76 -13.75 -8.87
C ASP A 131 -4.42 -13.04 -7.67
N LEU A 132 -4.28 -11.71 -7.57
CA LEU A 132 -4.80 -10.93 -6.44
C LEU A 132 -6.31 -11.07 -6.20
N PRO A 133 -7.19 -11.18 -7.21
CA PRO A 133 -8.62 -11.28 -6.95
C PRO A 133 -8.99 -12.40 -5.98
N SER A 134 -8.36 -13.57 -6.09
CA SER A 134 -8.63 -14.67 -5.16
C SER A 134 -8.16 -14.40 -3.73
N SER A 135 -7.03 -13.73 -3.56
CA SER A 135 -6.53 -13.28 -2.26
C SER A 135 -7.45 -12.23 -1.63
N LEU A 136 -7.84 -11.22 -2.39
CA LEU A 136 -8.68 -10.11 -1.92
C LEU A 136 -10.08 -10.59 -1.55
N ALA A 137 -10.72 -11.39 -2.42
CA ALA A 137 -12.03 -11.96 -2.15
C ALA A 137 -12.03 -12.85 -0.89
N ARG A 138 -10.99 -13.68 -0.70
CA ARG A 138 -10.82 -14.50 0.51
C ARG A 138 -10.69 -13.67 1.77
N ALA A 139 -10.04 -12.50 1.67
CA ALA A 139 -9.95 -11.54 2.77
C ALA A 139 -11.24 -10.73 3.00
N GLY A 140 -12.31 -10.96 2.19
CA GLY A 140 -13.58 -10.25 2.25
C GLY A 140 -13.53 -8.85 1.66
N ILE A 141 -12.61 -8.61 0.73
CA ILE A 141 -12.50 -7.35 -0.02
C ILE A 141 -13.34 -7.47 -1.30
N ARG A 142 -14.23 -6.51 -1.53
CA ARG A 142 -15.11 -6.44 -2.71
C ARG A 142 -14.47 -5.66 -3.85
N TYR A 143 -13.66 -4.63 -3.55
CA TYR A 143 -13.10 -3.76 -4.56
C TYR A 143 -11.72 -3.21 -4.17
N THR A 144 -10.99 -2.80 -5.19
CA THR A 144 -9.74 -2.04 -5.03
C THR A 144 -9.62 -0.99 -6.13
N ILE A 145 -8.66 -0.09 -5.98
CA ILE A 145 -8.38 1.00 -6.90
C ILE A 145 -7.05 0.72 -7.59
N VAL A 146 -7.03 0.77 -8.91
CA VAL A 146 -5.83 0.66 -9.74
C VAL A 146 -5.76 1.82 -10.72
N ASP A 147 -4.59 2.10 -11.28
CA ASP A 147 -4.44 3.26 -12.18
C ASP A 147 -5.08 2.99 -13.55
N ALA A 148 -5.69 3.99 -14.17
CA ALA A 148 -6.36 3.85 -15.46
C ALA A 148 -5.41 3.37 -16.57
N ASN A 149 -4.10 3.70 -16.50
CA ASN A 149 -3.10 3.22 -17.46
C ASN A 149 -3.02 1.69 -17.53
N GLN A 150 -3.35 0.97 -16.44
CA GLN A 150 -3.34 -0.50 -16.43
C GLN A 150 -4.45 -1.10 -17.31
N PHE A 151 -5.52 -0.35 -17.57
CA PHE A 151 -6.61 -0.77 -18.45
C PHE A 151 -6.32 -0.55 -19.94
N VAL A 152 -5.25 0.14 -20.32
CA VAL A 152 -4.96 0.50 -21.72
C VAL A 152 -4.86 -0.74 -22.62
N ILE A 153 -4.35 -1.86 -22.10
CA ILE A 153 -4.30 -3.11 -22.86
C ILE A 153 -5.68 -3.65 -23.21
N ALA A 154 -6.68 -3.40 -22.37
CA ALA A 154 -8.07 -3.84 -22.59
C ALA A 154 -8.90 -2.80 -23.38
N LYS A 155 -8.33 -1.63 -23.69
CA LYS A 155 -9.01 -0.51 -24.34
C LYS A 155 -9.87 -0.89 -25.56
N PRO A 156 -9.44 -1.80 -26.46
CA PRO A 156 -10.25 -2.17 -27.64
C PRO A 156 -11.58 -2.86 -27.30
N TRP A 157 -11.68 -3.47 -26.13
CA TRP A 157 -12.86 -4.24 -25.68
C TRP A 157 -13.69 -3.52 -24.62
N LEU A 158 -13.26 -2.33 -24.18
CA LEU A 158 -13.99 -1.53 -23.21
C LEU A 158 -15.03 -0.64 -23.90
N PRO A 159 -16.17 -0.34 -23.24
CA PRO A 159 -17.21 0.51 -23.83
C PRO A 159 -16.67 1.88 -24.22
N THR A 160 -16.73 2.23 -25.51
CA THR A 160 -16.20 3.50 -26.03
C THR A 160 -16.85 4.72 -25.36
N ALA A 161 -18.14 4.63 -25.02
CA ALA A 161 -18.84 5.72 -24.33
C ALA A 161 -18.29 6.05 -22.94
N LEU A 162 -17.57 5.12 -22.31
CA LEU A 162 -16.95 5.27 -21.00
C LEU A 162 -15.46 5.65 -21.06
N GLN A 163 -14.88 5.74 -22.26
CA GLN A 163 -13.52 6.19 -22.46
C GLN A 163 -13.49 7.69 -22.73
N VAL A 164 -12.58 8.38 -22.08
CA VAL A 164 -12.36 9.83 -22.26
C VAL A 164 -10.90 10.03 -22.65
N GLN A 165 -10.68 10.49 -23.87
CA GLN A 165 -9.34 10.74 -24.38
C GLN A 165 -9.22 12.18 -24.90
N ASP A 166 -8.11 12.81 -24.59
CA ASP A 166 -7.59 13.97 -25.27
C ASP A 166 -6.08 13.80 -25.53
N GLU A 167 -5.43 14.86 -26.01
CA GLU A 167 -4.02 14.80 -26.42
C GLU A 167 -3.07 14.26 -25.35
N SER A 168 -3.37 14.46 -24.07
CA SER A 168 -2.45 14.21 -22.96
C SER A 168 -2.87 13.06 -22.02
N PHE A 169 -4.17 12.74 -21.96
CA PHE A 169 -4.71 11.82 -20.97
C PHE A 169 -5.74 10.88 -21.56
N TRP A 170 -5.76 9.66 -21.04
CA TRP A 170 -6.83 8.70 -21.22
C TRP A 170 -7.40 8.32 -19.86
N ASP A 171 -8.72 8.49 -19.71
CA ASP A 171 -9.47 8.14 -18.50
C ASP A 171 -10.52 7.10 -18.84
N LEU A 172 -10.86 6.28 -17.87
CA LEU A 172 -11.90 5.27 -17.94
C LEU A 172 -12.92 5.50 -16.82
N LEU A 173 -14.22 5.53 -17.17
CA LEU A 173 -15.29 5.84 -16.24
C LEU A 173 -15.91 4.58 -15.64
N GLY A 174 -16.37 4.68 -14.37
CA GLY A 174 -17.06 3.61 -13.64
C GLY A 174 -16.13 2.58 -13.02
N CYS A 175 -16.65 1.36 -12.84
CA CYS A 175 -15.89 0.22 -12.29
C CYS A 175 -16.09 -1.04 -13.14
N TYR A 176 -15.19 -2.01 -12.98
CA TYR A 176 -15.12 -3.22 -13.80
C TYR A 176 -14.88 -4.44 -12.91
N ALA A 177 -15.51 -5.55 -13.25
CA ALA A 177 -15.25 -6.81 -12.57
C ALA A 177 -13.99 -7.48 -13.14
N THR A 178 -13.26 -8.18 -12.29
CA THR A 178 -12.19 -9.11 -12.65
C THR A 178 -12.24 -10.30 -11.73
N ASP A 179 -11.74 -11.45 -12.17
CA ASP A 179 -11.70 -12.65 -11.33
C ASP A 179 -10.38 -13.42 -11.48
N HIS A 180 -10.10 -14.24 -10.50
CA HIS A 180 -9.09 -15.29 -10.56
C HIS A 180 -9.63 -16.55 -9.88
N ALA A 181 -9.55 -17.68 -10.56
CA ALA A 181 -9.99 -18.99 -10.05
C ALA A 181 -11.41 -18.98 -9.44
N GLY A 182 -12.35 -18.25 -10.07
CA GLY A 182 -13.75 -18.14 -9.63
C GLY A 182 -14.01 -17.18 -8.47
N SER A 183 -13.02 -16.42 -8.04
CA SER A 183 -13.16 -15.38 -7.02
C SER A 183 -13.03 -14.00 -7.68
N SER A 184 -14.05 -13.15 -7.54
CA SER A 184 -14.13 -11.87 -8.21
C SER A 184 -13.96 -10.68 -7.26
N VAL A 185 -13.42 -9.58 -7.80
CA VAL A 185 -13.37 -8.26 -7.17
C VAL A 185 -13.67 -7.19 -8.21
N LEU A 186 -14.01 -5.99 -7.75
CA LEU A 186 -14.24 -4.83 -8.61
C LEU A 186 -12.99 -3.94 -8.63
N LEU A 187 -12.69 -3.38 -9.80
CA LEU A 187 -11.59 -2.48 -10.03
C LEU A 187 -12.11 -1.09 -10.39
N PHE A 188 -11.65 -0.08 -9.67
CA PHE A 188 -11.90 1.33 -10.00
C PHE A 188 -10.67 1.93 -10.66
N PRO A 189 -10.78 2.40 -11.93
CA PRO A 189 -9.68 3.06 -12.63
C PRO A 189 -9.47 4.49 -12.10
N ALA A 190 -8.37 4.72 -11.39
CA ALA A 190 -8.01 6.06 -10.94
C ALA A 190 -7.54 6.94 -12.11
N SER A 191 -8.11 8.12 -12.23
CA SER A 191 -7.78 9.09 -13.28
C SER A 191 -6.40 9.71 -13.04
N LYS A 192 -5.46 9.47 -13.95
CA LYS A 192 -4.16 10.16 -13.97
C LYS A 192 -4.33 11.67 -14.06
N ARG A 193 -5.27 12.14 -14.88
CA ARG A 193 -5.59 13.56 -15.06
C ARG A 193 -5.92 14.22 -13.73
N LEU A 194 -6.85 13.65 -12.94
CA LEU A 194 -7.24 14.19 -11.66
C LEU A 194 -6.08 14.17 -10.66
N ARG A 195 -5.25 13.10 -10.68
CA ARG A 195 -4.03 13.01 -9.86
C ARG A 195 -3.04 14.16 -10.14
N TYR A 196 -2.90 14.59 -11.40
CA TYR A 196 -1.99 15.67 -11.80
C TYR A 196 -2.61 17.06 -11.62
N TRP A 197 -3.93 17.15 -11.55
CA TRP A 197 -4.62 18.42 -11.41
C TRP A 197 -4.94 18.76 -9.95
N MET A 198 -5.32 17.80 -9.16
CA MET A 198 -5.69 18.00 -7.75
C MET A 198 -4.48 17.76 -6.83
N PRO A 199 -4.07 18.74 -6.02
CA PRO A 199 -4.57 20.11 -5.86
C PRO A 199 -3.82 21.17 -6.70
N PHE A 200 -3.08 20.82 -7.74
CA PHE A 200 -2.09 21.68 -8.41
C PHE A 200 -2.65 22.62 -9.48
N GLN A 201 -3.92 22.49 -9.86
CA GLN A 201 -4.58 23.32 -10.84
C GLN A 201 -5.77 24.05 -10.22
N PRO A 202 -6.24 25.18 -10.82
CA PRO A 202 -7.45 25.85 -10.39
C PRO A 202 -8.66 24.90 -10.37
N VAL A 203 -9.59 25.11 -9.43
CA VAL A 203 -10.78 24.29 -9.23
C VAL A 203 -11.63 24.20 -10.50
N GLU A 204 -11.73 25.30 -11.24
CA GLU A 204 -12.52 25.42 -12.47
C GLU A 204 -12.11 24.40 -13.52
N ARG A 205 -10.81 24.11 -13.62
CA ARG A 205 -10.29 23.12 -14.59
C ARG A 205 -10.82 21.71 -14.30
N THR A 206 -10.89 21.34 -13.04
CA THR A 206 -11.48 20.04 -12.64
C THR A 206 -12.98 20.02 -12.91
N LEU A 207 -13.71 21.10 -12.59
CA LEU A 207 -15.14 21.19 -12.86
C LEU A 207 -15.46 21.14 -14.36
N GLU A 208 -14.68 21.82 -15.20
CA GLU A 208 -14.83 21.76 -16.66
C GLU A 208 -14.66 20.33 -17.19
N PHE A 209 -13.68 19.60 -16.69
CA PHE A 209 -13.50 18.20 -17.03
C PHE A 209 -14.70 17.36 -16.59
N LEU A 210 -15.17 17.51 -15.35
CA LEU A 210 -16.35 16.81 -14.85
C LEU A 210 -17.61 17.13 -15.66
N LYS A 211 -17.81 18.37 -16.09
CA LYS A 211 -18.89 18.75 -17.01
C LYS A 211 -18.75 18.07 -18.38
N ARG A 212 -17.53 17.96 -18.91
CA ARG A 212 -17.26 17.35 -20.22
C ARG A 212 -17.52 15.84 -20.26
N ILE A 213 -17.31 15.14 -19.15
CA ILE A 213 -17.52 13.69 -19.07
C ILE A 213 -18.98 13.28 -18.88
N ARG A 214 -19.93 14.22 -18.71
CA ARG A 214 -21.36 13.90 -18.61
C ARG A 214 -21.84 13.15 -19.87
N ARG A 215 -22.68 12.13 -19.63
CA ARG A 215 -23.28 11.26 -20.64
C ARG A 215 -24.80 11.28 -20.50
N ASP A 216 -25.51 10.52 -21.32
CA ASP A 216 -26.96 10.32 -21.18
C ASP A 216 -27.28 9.44 -19.96
N GLU A 217 -26.41 8.48 -19.67
CA GLU A 217 -26.47 7.66 -18.44
C GLU A 217 -25.53 8.21 -17.34
N PRO A 218 -25.83 7.95 -16.05
CA PRO A 218 -24.95 8.28 -14.94
C PRO A 218 -23.55 7.68 -15.10
N VAL A 219 -22.52 8.46 -14.81
CA VAL A 219 -21.14 8.00 -14.87
C VAL A 219 -20.39 8.35 -13.59
N ALA A 220 -19.35 7.57 -13.28
CA ALA A 220 -18.43 7.88 -12.19
C ALA A 220 -17.01 8.02 -12.70
N VAL A 221 -16.24 8.90 -12.05
CA VAL A 221 -14.79 9.03 -12.24
C VAL A 221 -14.10 8.95 -10.88
N THR A 222 -12.97 8.25 -10.84
CA THR A 222 -12.22 8.04 -9.60
C THR A 222 -11.00 8.93 -9.52
N PHE A 223 -10.90 9.69 -8.43
CA PHE A 223 -9.67 10.30 -7.95
C PHE A 223 -9.13 9.46 -6.79
N ALA A 224 -7.88 9.05 -6.86
CA ALA A 224 -7.23 8.31 -5.76
C ALA A 224 -5.75 8.70 -5.72
N ASP A 225 -5.30 9.29 -4.61
CA ASP A 225 -3.93 9.77 -4.47
C ASP A 225 -3.54 10.03 -3.02
N ASP A 226 -2.25 10.43 -2.83
CA ASP A 226 -1.66 10.70 -1.53
C ASP A 226 -2.27 11.91 -0.85
N GLY A 227 -2.64 11.77 0.42
CA GLY A 227 -3.09 12.87 1.27
C GLY A 227 -1.99 13.90 1.55
N GLU A 228 -0.74 13.47 1.53
CA GLU A 228 0.45 14.32 1.70
C GLU A 228 0.56 15.40 0.61
N LYS A 229 -0.02 15.21 -0.55
CA LYS A 229 -0.14 16.24 -1.60
C LYS A 229 -0.90 17.48 -1.13
N PHE A 230 -1.81 17.31 -0.19
CA PHE A 230 -2.66 18.37 0.34
C PHE A 230 -2.00 19.12 1.51
N GLY A 231 -0.70 19.34 1.48
CA GLY A 231 -0.04 20.19 2.48
C GLY A 231 1.42 19.90 2.75
N LEU A 232 1.91 18.68 2.45
CA LEU A 232 3.31 18.31 2.73
C LEU A 232 4.24 18.49 1.52
N TRP A 233 3.70 18.45 0.31
CA TRP A 233 4.49 18.68 -0.89
C TRP A 233 4.88 20.17 -1.00
N PRO A 234 6.01 20.51 -1.65
CA PRO A 234 6.50 21.88 -1.70
C PRO A 234 5.41 22.89 -2.12
N LYS A 235 5.20 23.91 -1.29
CA LYS A 235 4.22 25.00 -1.46
C LYS A 235 2.75 24.60 -1.35
N THR A 236 2.40 23.31 -1.21
CA THR A 236 0.99 22.90 -1.21
C THR A 236 0.26 23.32 0.05
N HIS A 237 0.91 23.41 1.22
CA HIS A 237 0.24 23.89 2.43
C HIS A 237 -0.33 25.31 2.25
N HIS A 238 0.48 26.23 1.74
CA HIS A 238 0.05 27.59 1.44
C HIS A 238 -1.12 27.62 0.44
N TRP A 239 -0.95 26.96 -0.71
CA TRP A 239 -1.96 26.91 -1.75
C TRP A 239 -3.28 26.26 -1.31
N VAL A 240 -3.18 25.09 -0.64
CA VAL A 240 -4.36 24.29 -0.30
C VAL A 240 -5.15 24.87 0.87
N TYR A 241 -4.46 25.41 1.88
CA TYR A 241 -5.11 25.82 3.12
C TYR A 241 -5.10 27.34 3.34
N GLU A 242 -3.99 28.05 3.10
CA GLU A 242 -3.93 29.48 3.33
C GLU A 242 -4.64 30.27 2.21
N GLU A 243 -4.45 29.88 0.94
CA GLU A 243 -5.23 30.39 -0.17
C GLU A 243 -6.60 29.72 -0.34
N GLY A 244 -6.84 28.60 0.39
CA GLY A 244 -8.14 27.96 0.53
C GLY A 244 -8.58 27.12 -0.65
N TRP A 245 -7.68 26.56 -1.45
CA TRP A 245 -8.01 25.75 -2.62
C TRP A 245 -8.96 24.58 -2.28
N LEU A 246 -8.73 23.88 -1.17
CA LEU A 246 -9.54 22.71 -0.79
C LEU A 246 -10.97 23.12 -0.39
N ASP A 247 -11.11 24.18 0.37
CA ASP A 247 -12.40 24.73 0.77
C ASP A 247 -13.20 25.24 -0.46
N GLN A 248 -12.53 25.92 -1.38
CA GLN A 248 -13.11 26.35 -2.66
C GLN A 248 -13.55 25.15 -3.50
N PHE A 249 -12.74 24.08 -3.55
CA PHE A 249 -13.06 22.87 -4.30
C PHE A 249 -14.29 22.17 -3.73
N PHE A 250 -14.35 21.96 -2.42
CA PHE A 250 -15.50 21.32 -1.78
C PHE A 250 -16.76 22.20 -1.90
N SER A 251 -16.65 23.50 -1.68
CA SER A 251 -17.75 24.45 -1.93
C SER A 251 -18.26 24.40 -3.38
N ALA A 252 -17.36 24.20 -4.34
CA ALA A 252 -17.74 24.08 -5.75
C ALA A 252 -18.48 22.77 -6.04
N LEU A 253 -18.08 21.66 -5.44
CA LEU A 253 -18.80 20.38 -5.53
C LEU A 253 -20.23 20.50 -4.99
N GLU A 254 -20.40 21.15 -3.84
CA GLU A 254 -21.71 21.38 -3.22
C GLU A 254 -22.60 22.28 -4.08
N ARG A 255 -22.05 23.33 -4.64
CA ARG A 255 -22.77 24.26 -5.52
C ARG A 255 -23.26 23.60 -6.81
N GLU A 256 -22.52 22.67 -7.35
CA GLU A 256 -22.83 21.95 -8.60
C GLU A 256 -23.70 20.68 -8.37
N SER A 257 -24.29 20.51 -7.19
CA SER A 257 -25.05 19.32 -6.77
C SER A 257 -26.23 18.93 -7.66
N ALA A 258 -26.71 19.85 -8.51
CA ALA A 258 -27.77 19.54 -9.48
C ALA A 258 -27.36 18.50 -10.55
N TRP A 259 -26.05 18.27 -10.77
CA TRP A 259 -25.54 17.34 -11.76
C TRP A 259 -24.27 16.59 -11.31
N LEU A 260 -23.64 17.02 -10.23
CA LEU A 260 -22.40 16.46 -9.69
C LEU A 260 -22.65 15.99 -8.24
N SER A 261 -22.29 14.77 -7.95
CA SER A 261 -22.30 14.23 -6.59
C SER A 261 -20.94 13.67 -6.21
N THR A 262 -20.68 13.60 -4.91
CA THR A 262 -19.61 12.77 -4.36
C THR A 262 -20.24 11.64 -3.58
N ASN A 263 -19.69 10.44 -3.71
CA ASN A 263 -20.14 9.27 -2.98
C ASN A 263 -18.93 8.55 -2.39
N THR A 264 -19.13 7.78 -1.34
CA THR A 264 -18.19 6.72 -1.00
C THR A 264 -18.24 5.62 -2.07
N PHE A 265 -17.22 4.78 -2.15
CA PHE A 265 -17.23 3.65 -3.09
C PHE A 265 -18.33 2.65 -2.74
N HIS A 266 -18.59 2.45 -1.45
CA HIS A 266 -19.69 1.60 -0.97
C HIS A 266 -21.03 2.12 -1.46
N GLU A 267 -21.35 3.40 -1.24
CA GLU A 267 -22.61 4.02 -1.71
C GLU A 267 -22.77 3.89 -3.23
N TYR A 268 -21.70 4.09 -3.97
CA TYR A 268 -21.72 3.93 -5.43
C TYR A 268 -22.06 2.50 -5.84
N LEU A 269 -21.46 1.50 -5.19
CA LEU A 269 -21.67 0.08 -5.50
C LEU A 269 -23.06 -0.44 -5.10
N GLU A 270 -23.77 0.23 -4.20
CA GLU A 270 -25.17 -0.08 -3.90
C GLU A 270 -26.12 0.41 -5.01
N ALA A 271 -25.71 1.41 -5.79
CA ALA A 271 -26.53 2.04 -6.81
C ALA A 271 -26.15 1.68 -8.26
N ALA A 272 -24.92 1.20 -8.49
CA ALA A 272 -24.38 0.97 -9.83
C ALA A 272 -23.76 -0.42 -9.98
N ALA A 273 -24.05 -1.05 -11.11
CA ALA A 273 -23.39 -2.31 -11.51
C ALA A 273 -22.04 -2.02 -12.20
N PRO A 274 -21.11 -3.00 -12.21
CA PRO A 274 -19.88 -2.87 -12.99
C PRO A 274 -20.18 -2.81 -14.49
N ASN A 275 -19.35 -2.05 -15.22
CA ASN A 275 -19.50 -1.80 -16.65
C ASN A 275 -19.05 -2.96 -17.55
N GLY A 276 -18.67 -4.08 -16.98
CA GLY A 276 -18.21 -5.29 -17.66
C GLY A 276 -17.04 -5.95 -16.94
N CYS A 277 -16.49 -6.97 -17.57
CA CYS A 277 -15.32 -7.69 -17.07
C CYS A 277 -14.04 -7.20 -17.75
N VAL A 278 -12.93 -7.23 -17.01
CA VAL A 278 -11.60 -6.88 -17.51
C VAL A 278 -10.54 -7.77 -16.86
N TYR A 279 -9.52 -8.13 -17.63
CA TYR A 279 -8.34 -8.85 -17.13
C TYR A 279 -7.11 -8.00 -17.38
N LEU A 280 -6.43 -7.63 -16.29
CA LEU A 280 -5.27 -6.77 -16.34
C LEU A 280 -3.99 -7.58 -16.17
N PRO A 281 -2.93 -7.30 -16.95
CA PRO A 281 -1.61 -7.87 -16.70
C PRO A 281 -1.01 -7.32 -15.41
N CYS A 282 0.19 -7.80 -15.03
CA CYS A 282 0.99 -7.17 -13.99
C CYS A 282 1.18 -5.68 -14.31
N GLY A 283 1.00 -4.83 -13.31
CA GLY A 283 1.04 -3.39 -13.52
C GLY A 283 1.15 -2.57 -12.24
N SER A 284 1.26 -1.27 -12.42
CA SER A 284 1.23 -0.24 -11.38
C SER A 284 0.91 1.10 -12.04
N TYR A 285 1.04 2.21 -11.30
CA TYR A 285 0.95 3.53 -11.91
C TYR A 285 2.17 3.81 -12.82
N GLU A 286 2.00 4.76 -13.73
CA GLU A 286 2.94 4.95 -14.85
C GLU A 286 4.36 5.29 -14.40
N GLU A 287 4.52 6.13 -13.38
CA GLU A 287 5.82 6.52 -12.86
C GLU A 287 6.54 5.32 -12.21
N MET A 288 5.81 4.46 -11.51
CA MET A 288 6.36 3.22 -10.96
C MET A 288 6.87 2.29 -12.07
N LEU A 289 6.11 2.17 -13.16
CA LEU A 289 6.53 1.38 -14.33
C LEU A 289 7.75 2.00 -15.02
N GLU A 290 7.83 3.34 -15.12
CA GLU A 290 9.02 4.04 -15.62
C GLU A 290 10.26 3.71 -14.77
N TRP A 291 10.16 3.83 -13.44
CA TRP A 291 11.28 3.60 -12.53
C TRP A 291 11.72 2.13 -12.48
N SER A 292 10.79 1.22 -12.63
CA SER A 292 11.06 -0.24 -12.60
C SER A 292 11.37 -0.84 -13.98
N GLY A 293 11.26 -0.08 -15.06
CA GLY A 293 11.42 -0.63 -16.42
C GLY A 293 10.28 -1.56 -16.84
N GLY A 294 9.05 -1.26 -16.42
CA GLY A 294 7.82 -1.91 -16.86
C GLY A 294 7.22 -2.96 -15.90
N SER A 295 7.96 -3.38 -14.87
CA SER A 295 7.44 -4.31 -13.85
C SER A 295 8.07 -4.04 -12.50
N PHE A 296 7.26 -3.99 -11.42
CA PHE A 296 7.77 -3.78 -10.07
C PHE A 296 8.88 -4.77 -9.69
N ARG A 297 8.77 -6.03 -10.11
CA ARG A 297 9.78 -7.08 -9.80
C ARG A 297 11.17 -6.79 -10.38
N ASN A 298 11.27 -5.93 -11.39
CA ASN A 298 12.56 -5.51 -11.95
C ASN A 298 13.42 -4.70 -10.94
N PHE A 299 12.82 -4.16 -9.87
CA PHE A 299 13.62 -3.57 -8.79
C PHE A 299 14.55 -4.59 -8.14
N PHE A 300 14.16 -5.85 -8.04
CA PHE A 300 15.01 -6.91 -7.48
C PHE A 300 16.12 -7.34 -8.44
N THR A 301 15.90 -7.21 -9.74
CA THR A 301 16.98 -7.38 -10.74
C THR A 301 17.94 -6.18 -10.75
N LYS A 302 17.38 -4.98 -10.62
CA LYS A 302 18.16 -3.73 -10.66
C LYS A 302 18.96 -3.50 -9.37
N TYR A 303 18.43 -3.91 -8.23
CA TYR A 303 19.02 -3.71 -6.91
C TYR A 303 19.20 -5.06 -6.20
N PRO A 304 20.36 -5.71 -6.31
CA PRO A 304 20.66 -6.95 -5.56
C PRO A 304 20.42 -6.78 -4.06
N GLU A 305 20.67 -5.59 -3.51
CA GLU A 305 20.42 -5.28 -2.10
C GLU A 305 18.93 -5.33 -1.73
N ALA A 306 18.04 -4.91 -2.63
CA ALA A 306 16.59 -5.08 -2.44
C ALA A 306 16.19 -6.55 -2.58
N ASN A 307 16.79 -7.30 -3.52
CA ASN A 307 16.57 -8.74 -3.65
C ASN A 307 17.00 -9.47 -2.38
N ALA A 308 18.17 -9.18 -1.83
CA ALA A 308 18.64 -9.80 -0.59
C ALA A 308 17.66 -9.60 0.57
N MET A 309 17.16 -8.37 0.78
CA MET A 309 16.10 -8.12 1.79
C MET A 309 14.81 -8.89 1.48
N TYR A 310 14.40 -8.94 0.21
CA TYR A 310 13.20 -9.63 -0.23
C TYR A 310 13.28 -11.14 0.01
N GLN A 311 14.39 -11.77 -0.36
CA GLN A 311 14.60 -13.21 -0.16
C GLN A 311 14.73 -13.54 1.34
N MET A 312 15.41 -12.70 2.12
CA MET A 312 15.42 -12.81 3.58
C MET A 312 14.01 -12.80 4.16
N MET A 313 13.18 -11.85 3.72
CA MET A 313 11.77 -11.75 4.15
C MET A 313 10.98 -13.02 3.81
N LEU A 314 11.12 -13.56 2.59
CA LEU A 314 10.45 -14.79 2.17
C LEU A 314 10.95 -16.01 2.97
N ARG A 315 12.25 -16.12 3.21
CA ARG A 315 12.86 -17.18 4.02
C ARG A 315 12.30 -17.18 5.44
N ILE A 316 12.25 -16.00 6.08
CA ILE A 316 11.72 -15.86 7.44
C ILE A 316 10.23 -16.15 7.49
N SER A 317 9.44 -15.69 6.51
CA SER A 317 8.02 -16.02 6.42
C SER A 317 7.80 -17.53 6.34
N ARG A 318 8.55 -18.24 5.49
CA ARG A 318 8.49 -19.69 5.35
C ARG A 318 8.82 -20.40 6.66
N HIS A 319 9.94 -20.02 7.27
CA HIS A 319 10.36 -20.58 8.56
C HIS A 319 9.31 -20.38 9.66
N LEU A 320 8.75 -19.18 9.78
CA LEU A 320 7.70 -18.88 10.76
C LEU A 320 6.42 -19.69 10.52
N GLN A 321 6.05 -19.95 9.26
CA GLN A 321 4.90 -20.81 8.92
C GLN A 321 5.15 -22.27 9.32
N GLU A 322 6.38 -22.76 9.14
CA GLU A 322 6.79 -24.11 9.58
C GLU A 322 6.70 -24.25 11.11
N VAL A 323 7.24 -23.27 11.85
CA VAL A 323 7.19 -23.23 13.32
C VAL A 323 5.74 -23.19 13.81
N ARG A 324 4.89 -22.37 13.19
CA ARG A 324 3.44 -22.29 13.49
C ARG A 324 2.74 -23.63 13.24
N SER A 325 3.03 -24.27 12.12
CA SER A 325 2.44 -25.57 11.76
C SER A 325 2.88 -26.68 12.71
N ALA A 326 4.13 -26.67 13.16
CA ALA A 326 4.64 -27.59 14.16
C ALA A 326 3.95 -27.40 15.52
N GLU A 327 3.77 -26.15 15.97
CA GLU A 327 3.08 -25.82 17.23
C GLU A 327 1.60 -26.28 17.20
N CYS A 328 0.89 -26.07 16.08
CA CYS A 328 -0.49 -26.55 15.92
C CYS A 328 -0.59 -28.08 16.05
N ARG A 329 0.37 -28.82 15.48
CA ARG A 329 0.43 -30.29 15.62
C ARG A 329 0.67 -30.74 17.08
N VAL A 330 1.50 -30.01 17.83
CA VAL A 330 1.79 -30.30 19.25
C VAL A 330 0.59 -30.01 20.14
N GLN A 331 -0.15 -28.92 19.87
CA GLN A 331 -1.34 -28.54 20.67
C GLN A 331 -2.52 -29.50 20.49
N SER A 332 -2.64 -30.17 19.35
CA SER A 332 -3.65 -31.21 19.12
C SER A 332 -3.37 -32.51 19.92
N SER A 333 -2.17 -32.72 20.47
CA SER A 333 -1.83 -33.78 21.37
C SER A 333 -1.97 -33.32 22.84
N MET A 334 -2.83 -33.95 23.65
CA MET A 334 -3.29 -33.52 25.00
C MET A 334 -2.22 -33.29 26.10
N VAL A 335 -0.92 -33.27 25.82
CA VAL A 335 0.11 -33.42 26.87
C VAL A 335 0.83 -32.15 27.29
N LYS A 336 0.71 -30.97 26.61
CA LYS A 336 1.62 -29.81 26.89
C LYS A 336 0.98 -28.42 26.91
N ARG A 337 0.01 -28.13 27.78
CA ARG A 337 -0.65 -26.81 27.89
C ARG A 337 0.25 -25.61 28.30
N ARG A 338 1.31 -25.79 29.08
CA ARG A 338 2.15 -24.67 29.57
C ARG A 338 3.19 -24.23 28.56
N ARG A 339 3.86 -25.14 27.87
CA ARG A 339 4.87 -24.82 26.85
C ARG A 339 4.21 -24.18 25.62
N GLY A 340 3.02 -24.59 25.24
CA GLY A 340 2.26 -24.04 24.13
C GLY A 340 1.87 -22.57 24.29
N ARG A 341 1.62 -22.05 25.49
CA ARG A 341 1.31 -20.62 25.70
C ARG A 341 2.51 -19.71 25.47
N THR A 342 3.72 -20.13 25.82
CA THR A 342 4.95 -19.37 25.62
C THR A 342 5.30 -19.29 24.14
N ASN A 343 5.25 -20.42 23.43
CA ASN A 343 5.52 -20.49 21.99
C ASN A 343 4.49 -19.67 21.17
N SER A 344 3.21 -19.74 21.50
CA SER A 344 2.17 -18.92 20.82
C SER A 344 2.42 -17.41 20.97
N ARG A 345 2.96 -16.95 22.12
CA ARG A 345 3.34 -15.54 22.29
C ARG A 345 4.55 -15.15 21.44
N LEU A 346 5.57 -16.02 21.37
CA LEU A 346 6.76 -15.80 20.53
C LEU A 346 6.37 -15.75 19.07
N ILE A 347 5.58 -16.72 18.60
CA ILE A 347 5.05 -16.76 17.22
C ILE A 347 4.24 -15.49 16.90
N GLY A 348 3.38 -15.02 17.80
CA GLY A 348 2.61 -13.80 17.62
C GLY A 348 3.48 -12.54 17.55
N ARG A 349 4.57 -12.47 18.32
CA ARG A 349 5.57 -11.41 18.25
C ARG A 349 6.37 -11.49 16.95
N ALA A 350 6.86 -12.68 16.59
CA ALA A 350 7.59 -12.91 15.34
C ALA A 350 6.75 -12.50 14.11
N THR A 351 5.45 -12.82 14.15
CA THR A 351 4.52 -12.42 13.07
C THR A 351 4.42 -10.90 12.93
N ARG A 352 4.31 -10.16 14.04
CA ARG A 352 4.27 -8.68 13.98
C ARG A 352 5.58 -8.08 13.47
N GLU A 353 6.72 -8.63 13.90
CA GLU A 353 8.03 -8.23 13.40
C GLU A 353 8.14 -8.50 11.89
N LEU A 354 7.76 -9.71 11.43
CA LEU A 354 7.75 -10.04 10.01
C LEU A 354 6.89 -9.06 9.20
N TYR A 355 5.68 -8.79 9.66
CA TYR A 355 4.77 -7.88 8.96
C TYR A 355 5.31 -6.45 8.88
N ALA A 356 5.95 -5.95 9.94
CA ALA A 356 6.65 -4.65 9.91
C ALA A 356 7.84 -4.65 8.94
N GLY A 357 8.59 -5.78 8.88
CA GLY A 357 9.66 -5.98 7.90
C GLY A 357 9.19 -6.12 6.45
N GLN A 358 7.88 -6.29 6.20
CA GLN A 358 7.27 -6.32 4.87
C GLN A 358 6.81 -4.94 4.37
N CYS A 359 7.04 -3.85 5.14
CA CYS A 359 6.71 -2.49 4.72
C CYS A 359 7.42 -2.14 3.41
N ASN A 360 6.67 -1.64 2.43
CA ASN A 360 7.11 -1.57 1.03
C ASN A 360 8.29 -0.63 0.76
N CYS A 361 8.37 0.51 1.45
CA CYS A 361 9.20 1.66 1.05
C CYS A 361 10.70 1.35 0.87
N ALA A 362 11.25 0.35 1.58
CA ALA A 362 12.66 -0.01 1.46
C ALA A 362 12.97 -1.00 0.33
N TYR A 363 11.96 -1.57 -0.36
CA TYR A 363 12.15 -2.59 -1.39
C TYR A 363 12.25 -2.04 -2.81
N TRP A 364 12.03 -0.75 -3.00
CA TRP A 364 12.05 -0.09 -4.30
C TRP A 364 12.58 1.33 -4.20
N HIS A 365 12.81 1.98 -5.34
CA HIS A 365 13.27 3.36 -5.40
C HIS A 365 12.58 4.14 -6.51
N GLY A 366 12.17 5.35 -6.16
CA GLY A 366 11.67 6.39 -7.04
C GLY A 366 12.21 7.75 -6.60
N VAL A 367 11.54 8.83 -7.01
CA VAL A 367 12.00 10.20 -6.70
C VAL A 367 11.98 10.55 -5.21
N PHE A 368 11.27 9.78 -4.39
CA PHE A 368 11.10 10.04 -2.95
C PHE A 368 12.12 9.33 -2.03
N GLY A 369 13.13 8.68 -2.59
CA GLY A 369 14.21 8.08 -1.83
C GLY A 369 14.11 6.56 -1.67
N GLY A 370 13.08 6.04 -1.01
CA GLY A 370 12.83 4.60 -0.88
C GLY A 370 14.05 3.82 -0.38
N LEU A 371 14.51 2.83 -1.17
CA LEU A 371 15.66 1.97 -0.88
C LEU A 371 16.95 2.74 -0.51
N TYR A 372 17.16 3.95 -1.05
CA TYR A 372 18.34 4.76 -0.72
C TYR A 372 18.31 5.40 0.67
N LEU A 373 17.16 5.38 1.36
CA LEU A 373 17.02 5.88 2.72
C LEU A 373 17.48 4.83 3.73
N SER A 374 18.69 4.99 4.27
CA SER A 374 19.32 3.99 5.15
C SER A 374 18.49 3.68 6.40
N HIS A 375 17.77 4.66 6.95
CA HIS A 375 16.93 4.44 8.13
C HIS A 375 15.74 3.52 7.84
N LEU A 376 15.16 3.55 6.63
CA LEU A 376 14.08 2.64 6.24
C LEU A 376 14.61 1.21 6.04
N ARG A 377 15.75 1.04 5.35
CA ARG A 377 16.38 -0.29 5.21
C ARG A 377 16.73 -0.89 6.57
N ARG A 378 17.36 -0.08 7.45
CA ARG A 378 17.69 -0.53 8.82
C ARG A 378 16.46 -0.95 9.60
N ALA A 379 15.35 -0.23 9.46
CA ALA A 379 14.09 -0.59 10.11
C ALA A 379 13.56 -1.93 9.58
N VAL A 380 13.57 -2.15 8.27
CA VAL A 380 13.20 -3.43 7.68
C VAL A 380 14.10 -4.56 8.21
N TYR A 381 15.42 -4.42 8.15
CA TYR A 381 16.34 -5.42 8.71
C TYR A 381 16.12 -5.65 10.20
N HIS A 382 15.93 -4.59 10.99
CA HIS A 382 15.65 -4.70 12.43
C HIS A 382 14.44 -5.61 12.70
N HIS A 383 13.37 -5.43 11.95
CA HIS A 383 12.16 -6.21 12.10
C HIS A 383 12.31 -7.64 11.56
N LEU A 384 12.96 -7.82 10.40
CA LEU A 384 13.21 -9.16 9.84
C LEU A 384 14.11 -9.98 10.77
N ILE A 385 15.22 -9.42 11.26
CA ILE A 385 16.13 -10.06 12.20
C ILE A 385 15.39 -10.40 13.51
N GLY A 386 14.53 -9.48 13.99
CA GLY A 386 13.70 -9.74 15.16
C GLY A 386 12.70 -10.89 14.96
N ALA A 387 12.10 -10.98 13.77
CA ALA A 387 11.21 -12.08 13.41
C ALA A 387 11.95 -13.42 13.37
N GLU A 388 13.12 -13.47 12.74
CA GLU A 388 13.96 -14.67 12.65
C GLU A 388 14.39 -15.14 14.04
N GLN A 389 14.92 -14.24 14.87
CA GLN A 389 15.31 -14.53 16.26
C GLN A 389 14.17 -15.16 17.07
N LEU A 390 12.99 -14.53 17.02
CA LEU A 390 11.81 -14.99 17.76
C LEU A 390 11.26 -16.32 17.21
N ALA A 391 11.35 -16.56 15.89
CA ALA A 391 10.97 -17.84 15.28
C ALA A 391 11.92 -18.96 15.71
N ASN A 392 13.23 -18.73 15.70
CA ASN A 392 14.24 -19.67 16.17
C ASN A 392 14.05 -20.00 17.66
N GLU A 393 13.78 -19.01 18.50
CA GLU A 393 13.46 -19.20 19.92
C GLU A 393 12.20 -20.05 20.09
N ALA A 394 11.13 -19.80 19.33
CA ALA A 394 9.90 -20.58 19.36
C ALA A 394 10.12 -22.02 18.88
N ALA A 395 10.99 -22.25 17.91
CA ALA A 395 11.41 -23.56 17.43
C ALA A 395 12.29 -24.33 18.46
N GLY A 396 12.86 -23.61 19.44
CA GLY A 396 13.83 -24.16 20.39
C GLY A 396 15.19 -24.46 19.75
N GLN A 397 15.54 -23.74 18.68
CA GLN A 397 16.81 -23.89 17.97
C GLN A 397 17.92 -23.11 18.69
N ALA A 398 18.95 -23.82 19.17
CA ALA A 398 20.12 -23.17 19.77
C ALA A 398 21.16 -22.75 18.72
N ALA A 399 21.41 -23.63 17.75
CA ALA A 399 22.26 -23.37 16.58
C ALA A 399 21.81 -24.29 15.45
N SER A 400 22.00 -23.84 14.21
CA SER A 400 21.70 -24.65 13.01
C SER A 400 22.60 -24.25 11.85
N VAL A 401 22.79 -25.20 10.93
CA VAL A 401 23.37 -24.98 9.60
C VAL A 401 22.32 -25.52 8.62
N SER A 402 21.98 -24.71 7.62
CA SER A 402 21.07 -25.11 6.55
C SER A 402 21.73 -24.78 5.20
N ILE A 403 21.57 -25.68 4.24
CA ILE A 403 21.99 -25.47 2.86
C ILE A 403 20.71 -25.25 2.06
N LEU A 404 20.61 -24.12 1.38
CA LEU A 404 19.42 -23.71 0.63
C LEU A 404 19.77 -22.60 -0.37
N ASP A 405 19.00 -22.51 -1.45
CA ASP A 405 18.98 -21.34 -2.32
C ASP A 405 18.30 -20.18 -1.56
N ALA A 406 19.10 -19.31 -0.99
CA ALA A 406 18.66 -18.29 -0.06
C ALA A 406 18.38 -16.93 -0.72
N ASP A 407 18.91 -16.67 -1.91
CA ASP A 407 18.76 -15.40 -2.65
C ASP A 407 17.99 -15.57 -3.98
N GLY A 408 17.66 -16.82 -4.34
CA GLY A 408 16.84 -17.15 -5.50
C GLY A 408 17.59 -17.15 -6.82
N ASP A 409 18.90 -17.39 -6.80
CA ASP A 409 19.76 -17.42 -8.00
C ASP A 409 19.91 -18.83 -8.60
N GLY A 410 19.47 -19.88 -7.87
CA GLY A 410 19.56 -21.28 -8.27
C GLY A 410 20.82 -22.00 -7.75
N SER A 411 21.69 -21.32 -7.02
CA SER A 411 22.81 -21.89 -6.29
C SER A 411 22.40 -22.15 -4.83
N GLU A 412 23.20 -22.91 -4.08
CA GLU A 412 22.93 -23.17 -2.66
C GLU A 412 23.92 -22.42 -1.77
N GLU A 413 23.39 -21.67 -0.81
CA GLU A 413 24.13 -20.99 0.24
C GLU A 413 24.10 -21.76 1.56
N ALA A 414 25.11 -21.48 2.40
CA ALA A 414 25.15 -21.96 3.77
C ALA A 414 24.64 -20.92 4.75
N LEU A 415 23.44 -21.14 5.32
CA LEU A 415 22.88 -20.32 6.38
C LEU A 415 23.26 -20.90 7.75
N LEU A 416 24.03 -20.14 8.51
CA LEU A 416 24.44 -20.49 9.87
C LEU A 416 23.69 -19.62 10.87
N ASN A 417 22.93 -20.24 11.75
CA ASN A 417 22.25 -19.56 12.85
C ASN A 417 22.82 -19.98 14.20
N THR A 418 23.04 -18.99 15.06
CA THR A 418 23.43 -19.16 16.46
C THR A 418 22.48 -18.34 17.35
N PRO A 419 22.52 -18.46 18.69
CA PRO A 419 21.70 -17.59 19.55
C PRO A 419 22.01 -16.09 19.44
N SER A 420 23.17 -15.70 18.88
CA SER A 420 23.64 -14.31 18.82
C SER A 420 23.69 -13.73 17.41
N MET A 421 23.75 -14.56 16.37
CA MET A 421 23.91 -14.08 14.99
C MET A 421 23.43 -15.09 13.95
N GLY A 422 23.12 -14.59 12.76
CA GLY A 422 22.92 -15.33 11.52
C GLY A 422 23.96 -14.92 10.48
N LEU A 423 24.49 -15.88 9.73
CA LEU A 423 25.42 -15.66 8.61
C LEU A 423 24.90 -16.40 7.39
N LEU A 424 24.94 -15.74 6.24
CA LEU A 424 24.74 -16.36 4.93
C LEU A 424 26.07 -16.34 4.18
N ILE A 425 26.49 -17.49 3.73
CA ILE A 425 27.76 -17.67 3.01
C ILE A 425 27.44 -18.26 1.65
N ASP A 426 27.92 -17.63 0.60
CA ASP A 426 27.76 -18.08 -0.78
C ASP A 426 29.04 -18.81 -1.25
N PRO A 427 29.01 -20.16 -1.36
CA PRO A 427 30.14 -20.91 -1.86
C PRO A 427 30.41 -20.69 -3.35
N ALA A 428 29.41 -20.39 -4.16
CA ALA A 428 29.53 -20.18 -5.60
C ALA A 428 30.29 -18.89 -5.90
N GLU A 429 30.22 -17.89 -5.04
CA GLU A 429 30.99 -16.64 -5.12
C GLU A 429 32.27 -16.66 -4.23
N GLY A 430 32.92 -17.79 -4.13
CA GLY A 430 34.18 -17.92 -3.41
C GLY A 430 34.09 -17.92 -1.89
N GLY A 431 32.93 -18.25 -1.34
CA GLY A 431 32.67 -18.25 0.10
C GLY A 431 32.42 -16.85 0.66
N THR A 432 31.87 -15.95 -0.15
CA THR A 432 31.54 -14.59 0.26
C THR A 432 30.45 -14.62 1.34
N VAL A 433 30.59 -13.79 2.38
CA VAL A 433 29.52 -13.55 3.34
C VAL A 433 28.60 -12.48 2.78
N THR A 434 27.36 -12.88 2.46
CA THR A 434 26.35 -11.99 1.84
C THR A 434 25.35 -11.41 2.84
N GLU A 435 25.20 -12.05 4.03
CA GLU A 435 24.36 -11.57 5.11
C GLU A 435 25.04 -11.84 6.46
N TRP A 436 25.08 -10.81 7.32
CA TRP A 436 25.61 -10.93 8.69
C TRP A 436 24.72 -10.19 9.67
N ASN A 437 23.83 -10.95 10.29
CA ASN A 437 22.83 -10.44 11.21
C ASN A 437 23.26 -10.60 12.66
N LEU A 438 23.30 -9.51 13.42
CA LEU A 438 23.49 -9.53 14.87
C LEU A 438 22.12 -9.48 15.55
N TYR A 439 21.74 -10.53 16.30
CA TYR A 439 20.42 -10.62 16.93
C TYR A 439 20.24 -9.67 18.11
N GLY A 440 21.27 -9.43 18.92
CA GLY A 440 21.18 -8.51 20.06
C GLY A 440 20.74 -7.10 19.66
N PRO A 441 21.50 -6.39 18.81
CA PRO A 441 21.13 -5.06 18.33
C PRO A 441 20.14 -5.08 17.15
N ARG A 442 19.85 -6.25 16.56
CA ARG A 442 19.04 -6.44 15.35
C ARG A 442 19.53 -5.61 14.16
N ILE A 443 20.79 -5.80 13.81
CA ILE A 443 21.48 -5.07 12.75
C ILE A 443 22.07 -6.07 11.77
N ASN A 444 21.88 -5.82 10.46
CA ASN A 444 22.67 -6.43 9.40
C ASN A 444 23.94 -5.59 9.20
N LEU A 445 25.12 -6.20 9.37
CA LEU A 445 26.41 -5.51 9.23
C LEU A 445 26.78 -5.24 7.76
N LEU A 446 26.12 -5.90 6.83
CA LEU A 446 26.34 -5.78 5.39
C LEU A 446 25.25 -4.94 4.69
N ASP A 447 24.41 -4.20 5.46
CA ASP A 447 23.43 -3.24 4.90
C ASP A 447 24.16 -2.06 4.24
N THR A 448 24.70 -2.32 3.05
CA THR A 448 25.37 -1.33 2.19
C THR A 448 24.60 -1.21 0.89
N LEU A 449 24.67 -0.03 0.26
CA LEU A 449 24.00 0.24 -1.00
C LEU A 449 24.85 1.17 -1.86
N SER A 450 25.12 0.73 -3.08
CA SER A 450 25.75 1.57 -4.10
C SER A 450 24.69 2.31 -4.91
N ARG A 451 24.86 3.63 -5.06
CA ARG A 451 23.96 4.43 -5.90
C ARG A 451 24.15 4.06 -7.38
N ARG A 452 23.03 3.96 -8.08
CA ARG A 452 22.96 3.61 -9.49
C ARG A 452 22.41 4.76 -10.31
N TYR A 453 22.53 4.66 -11.61
CA TYR A 453 21.88 5.59 -12.53
C TYR A 453 20.37 5.35 -12.52
N GLU A 454 19.59 6.45 -12.38
CA GLU A 454 18.14 6.40 -12.25
C GLU A 454 17.46 7.12 -13.43
N PRO A 455 16.28 6.69 -13.88
CA PRO A 455 15.57 7.30 -15.03
C PRO A 455 15.35 8.81 -14.88
N TYR A 456 15.11 9.29 -13.66
CA TYR A 456 14.92 10.74 -13.42
C TYR A 456 16.20 11.56 -13.59
N HIS A 457 17.39 10.96 -13.63
CA HIS A 457 18.64 11.68 -13.92
C HIS A 457 18.67 12.25 -15.34
N GLU A 458 17.99 11.60 -16.30
CA GLU A 458 17.85 12.15 -17.67
C GLU A 458 17.07 13.46 -17.68
N LYS A 459 16.01 13.56 -16.86
CA LYS A 459 15.21 14.77 -16.73
C LYS A 459 16.03 15.95 -16.15
N LEU A 460 17.05 15.66 -15.33
CA LEU A 460 17.96 16.67 -14.79
C LEU A 460 18.95 17.16 -15.86
N LYS A 461 19.51 16.25 -16.67
CA LYS A 461 20.41 16.63 -17.79
C LYS A 461 19.70 17.53 -18.80
N ALA A 462 18.47 17.20 -19.18
CA ALA A 462 17.68 17.98 -20.13
C ALA A 462 17.33 19.42 -19.65
N LYS A 463 17.39 19.69 -18.33
CA LYS A 463 17.19 21.02 -17.77
C LYS A 463 18.48 21.88 -17.75
N HIS A 464 19.63 21.26 -17.94
CA HIS A 464 20.94 21.93 -17.94
C HIS A 464 21.58 22.00 -19.33
N ALA A 465 20.94 21.42 -20.35
CA ALA A 465 21.25 21.57 -21.76
C ALA A 465 20.33 22.62 -22.43
#